data_d31c71853ef1414669b37976f6fd08c6
#
_entry.id   d31c71853ef1414669b37976f6fd08c6
#
_cell.length_a   1.000
_cell.length_b   1.000
_cell.length_c   1.000
_cell.angle_alpha   90.00
_cell.angle_beta   90.00
_cell.angle_gamma   90.00
#
_symmetry.space_group_name_H-M   'P 1'
#
loop_
_entity.id
_entity.type
_entity.pdbx_description
1 polymer ?
#
loop_
_entity_poly.entity_id
_entity_poly.type
_entity_poly.pdbx_seq_one_letter_code
_entity_poly.pdbx_strand_id
1 'polypeptide(L)'
;MSRCPVKGFLFEMVKTSSNVLFTQLKRAAIVALCLFVFCEWLIYYLVIYQCSWPELHSEGREGRFDPLRIMLLTDTHLLGPKHGHWFDKLRREWQMERAFQTAVAHFKPDVVFLLGDLFDEGLYSNDEEWDFYVQRFHKMFDHSENTEFHVVVGNHDIGFHPEAARDSHLFERFSSVFDSPSVKLINIKRNIFVLVNSIALQGDDCSMCSEAMSQLHAVADKLNCYRRSKKEIFEDIVKQDRTFCELPKDSPPPILIQHFPLYRETEMSCTGVDAPPPDLKQITNREKWEVVSKEMSNTLLTLIRPRLVLSGHTHHGCYLVHEDGTPEMTIPSFSWRNRNNPSFVLSVITPERYALSKCFIPRESTVIAVYIIAGLAFVLVNFRPTYRYLKTRRTCRQITLDCCVR
;
A
#
# COMPACT_ATOMS: atom_id res chain seq x y z
N MET A 1 63.77 46.11 -18.58
CA MET A 1 62.70 45.39 -17.80
C MET A 1 61.70 44.80 -18.76
N SER A 2 61.93 43.61 -19.25
CA SER A 2 61.03 42.92 -20.14
C SER A 2 59.90 42.28 -19.32
N ARG A 3 58.68 42.71 -19.55
CA ARG A 3 57.48 42.13 -18.92
C ARG A 3 57.33 40.68 -19.42
N CYS A 4 57.46 39.75 -18.51
CA CYS A 4 57.30 38.34 -18.82
C CYS A 4 55.85 38.08 -19.37
N PRO A 5 55.67 37.60 -20.60
CA PRO A 5 54.36 37.45 -21.22
C PRO A 5 53.51 36.32 -20.56
N VAL A 6 54.10 35.62 -19.60
CA VAL A 6 53.47 34.45 -18.92
C VAL A 6 52.27 34.84 -18.01
N LYS A 7 52.27 36.08 -17.44
CA LYS A 7 51.18 36.49 -16.55
C LYS A 7 49.84 36.68 -17.26
N GLY A 8 49.82 37.21 -18.47
CA GLY A 8 48.59 37.37 -19.26
C GLY A 8 48.02 36.03 -19.71
N PHE A 9 48.89 35.12 -20.14
CA PHE A 9 48.51 33.79 -20.58
C PHE A 9 47.97 32.93 -19.41
N LEU A 10 48.58 33.02 -18.22
CA LEU A 10 48.08 32.35 -17.00
C LEU A 10 46.71 32.88 -16.57
N PHE A 11 46.46 34.16 -16.66
CA PHE A 11 45.15 34.75 -16.30
C PHE A 11 44.04 34.32 -17.27
N GLU A 12 44.31 34.30 -18.56
CA GLU A 12 43.36 33.79 -19.58
C GLU A 12 43.08 32.28 -19.39
N MET A 13 44.10 31.48 -19.09
CA MET A 13 43.92 30.02 -18.81
C MET A 13 43.12 29.77 -17.54
N VAL A 14 43.32 30.53 -16.46
CA VAL A 14 42.53 30.39 -15.22
C VAL A 14 41.10 30.82 -15.47
N LYS A 15 40.84 31.88 -16.23
CA LYS A 15 39.49 32.33 -16.58
C LYS A 15 38.76 31.34 -17.47
N THR A 16 39.40 30.78 -18.49
CA THR A 16 38.84 29.74 -19.35
C THR A 16 38.53 28.47 -18.55
N SER A 17 39.40 28.12 -17.63
CA SER A 17 39.25 27.01 -16.69
C SER A 17 38.06 27.18 -15.75
N SER A 18 37.87 28.34 -15.16
CA SER A 18 36.74 28.65 -14.31
C SER A 18 35.41 28.57 -15.07
N ASN A 19 35.38 29.05 -16.31
CA ASN A 19 34.20 28.97 -17.17
C ASN A 19 33.83 27.51 -17.54
N VAL A 20 34.82 26.67 -17.80
CA VAL A 20 34.59 25.25 -18.09
C VAL A 20 34.02 24.53 -16.85
N LEU A 21 34.62 24.75 -15.69
CA LEU A 21 34.13 24.18 -14.42
C LEU A 21 32.69 24.62 -14.12
N PHE A 22 32.42 25.92 -14.26
CA PHE A 22 31.09 26.47 -14.04
C PHE A 22 30.04 25.89 -15.00
N THR A 23 30.42 25.72 -16.27
CA THR A 23 29.54 25.08 -17.26
C THR A 23 29.26 23.61 -16.93
N GLN A 24 30.27 22.86 -16.44
CA GLN A 24 30.09 21.48 -16.00
C GLN A 24 29.21 21.39 -14.77
N LEU A 25 29.38 22.27 -13.78
CA LEU A 25 28.52 22.33 -12.60
C LEU A 25 27.06 22.65 -12.95
N LYS A 26 26.83 23.60 -13.87
CA LYS A 26 25.47 23.88 -14.37
C LYS A 26 24.84 22.66 -15.05
N ARG A 27 25.60 21.95 -15.90
CA ARG A 27 25.11 20.73 -16.54
C ARG A 27 24.79 19.63 -15.52
N ALA A 28 25.66 19.45 -14.52
CA ALA A 28 25.46 18.52 -13.44
C ALA A 28 24.17 18.82 -12.65
N ALA A 29 23.98 20.09 -12.31
CA ALA A 29 22.77 20.54 -11.59
C ALA A 29 21.49 20.31 -12.41
N ILE A 30 21.52 20.60 -13.71
CA ILE A 30 20.36 20.35 -14.61
C ILE A 30 20.07 18.86 -14.71
N VAL A 31 21.09 18.01 -14.92
CA VAL A 31 20.91 16.55 -14.99
C VAL A 31 20.37 16.01 -13.68
N ALA A 32 20.92 16.43 -12.54
CA ALA A 32 20.45 16.02 -11.22
C ALA A 32 18.97 16.44 -10.99
N LEU A 33 18.61 17.66 -11.37
CA LEU A 33 17.24 18.15 -11.26
C LEU A 33 16.27 17.34 -12.17
N CYS A 34 16.65 17.08 -13.42
CA CYS A 34 15.85 16.29 -14.34
C CYS A 34 15.65 14.85 -13.83
N LEU A 35 16.71 14.23 -13.30
CA LEU A 35 16.64 12.91 -12.69
C LEU A 35 15.74 12.89 -11.46
N PHE A 36 15.91 13.88 -10.59
CA PHE A 36 15.06 14.01 -9.40
C PHE A 36 13.57 14.15 -9.79
N VAL A 37 13.25 15.09 -10.70
CA VAL A 37 11.88 15.28 -11.18
C VAL A 37 11.34 14.01 -11.85
N PHE A 38 12.14 13.31 -12.62
CA PHE A 38 11.74 12.06 -13.26
C PHE A 38 11.49 10.96 -12.22
N CYS A 39 12.45 10.66 -11.35
CA CYS A 39 12.39 9.54 -10.42
C CYS A 39 11.42 9.75 -9.26
N GLU A 40 11.24 11.01 -8.80
CA GLU A 40 10.42 11.29 -7.63
C GLU A 40 9.00 11.78 -7.98
N TRP A 41 8.73 12.10 -9.26
CA TRP A 41 7.43 12.62 -9.70
C TRP A 41 6.91 11.95 -10.98
N LEU A 42 7.58 12.12 -12.10
CA LEU A 42 7.05 11.74 -13.41
C LEU A 42 6.84 10.23 -13.55
N ILE A 43 7.71 9.42 -12.97
CA ILE A 43 7.64 7.96 -13.05
C ILE A 43 6.32 7.42 -12.47
N TYR A 44 5.76 8.05 -11.42
CA TYR A 44 4.48 7.65 -10.84
C TYR A 44 3.33 7.87 -11.83
N TYR A 45 3.29 9.02 -12.48
CA TYR A 45 2.31 9.29 -13.52
C TYR A 45 2.43 8.31 -14.69
N LEU A 46 3.67 8.09 -15.18
CA LEU A 46 3.91 7.20 -16.31
C LEU A 46 3.49 5.76 -16.03
N VAL A 47 3.65 5.28 -14.80
CA VAL A 47 3.29 3.91 -14.43
C VAL A 47 1.81 3.79 -14.08
N ILE A 48 1.29 4.68 -13.23
CA ILE A 48 -0.09 4.60 -12.73
C ILE A 48 -1.12 4.90 -13.84
N TYR A 49 -0.83 5.79 -14.78
CA TYR A 49 -1.73 6.11 -15.90
C TYR A 49 -1.86 4.99 -16.94
N GLN A 50 -1.04 3.93 -16.84
CA GLN A 50 -1.21 2.73 -17.65
C GLN A 50 -2.29 1.79 -17.08
N CYS A 51 -2.69 2.00 -15.83
CA CYS A 51 -3.77 1.24 -15.22
C CYS A 51 -5.13 1.84 -15.58
N SER A 52 -6.15 1.01 -15.57
CA SER A 52 -7.55 1.41 -15.81
C SER A 52 -8.49 0.70 -14.86
N TRP A 53 -9.66 1.26 -14.66
CA TRP A 53 -10.74 0.55 -13.99
C TRP A 53 -11.05 -0.75 -14.73
N PRO A 54 -11.24 -1.88 -13.99
CA PRO A 54 -11.65 -3.11 -14.64
C PRO A 54 -13.07 -2.99 -15.18
N GLU A 55 -13.32 -3.65 -16.32
CA GLU A 55 -14.64 -3.71 -16.93
C GLU A 55 -15.49 -4.83 -16.31
N LEU A 56 -16.75 -4.52 -16.03
CA LEU A 56 -17.73 -5.53 -15.68
C LEU A 56 -18.27 -6.14 -16.99
N HIS A 57 -17.93 -7.39 -17.26
CA HIS A 57 -18.45 -8.08 -18.45
C HIS A 57 -19.98 -8.09 -18.44
N SER A 58 -20.59 -7.39 -19.38
CA SER A 58 -22.04 -7.30 -19.53
C SER A 58 -22.54 -8.45 -20.40
N GLU A 59 -23.17 -9.46 -19.81
CA GLU A 59 -24.05 -10.34 -20.56
C GLU A 59 -25.45 -9.69 -20.69
N GLY A 60 -25.59 -8.81 -21.69
CA GLY A 60 -26.88 -8.44 -22.26
C GLY A 60 -27.87 -7.60 -21.42
N ARG A 61 -27.54 -7.10 -20.24
CA ARG A 61 -28.35 -6.14 -19.49
C ARG A 61 -27.49 -4.95 -19.08
N GLU A 62 -27.64 -3.85 -19.78
CA GLU A 62 -27.05 -2.55 -19.36
C GLU A 62 -27.55 -2.16 -17.97
N GLY A 63 -26.59 -1.87 -17.13
CA GLY A 63 -26.57 -1.23 -15.82
C GLY A 63 -27.88 -0.88 -15.12
N ARG A 64 -28.44 -1.83 -14.36
CA ARG A 64 -29.51 -1.54 -13.39
C ARG A 64 -29.00 -0.77 -12.16
N PHE A 65 -27.67 -0.77 -11.92
CA PHE A 65 -27.05 -0.20 -10.74
C PHE A 65 -25.84 0.66 -11.11
N ASP A 66 -25.72 1.80 -10.42
CA ASP A 66 -24.51 2.64 -10.49
C ASP A 66 -23.32 1.88 -9.87
N PRO A 67 -22.25 1.62 -10.62
CA PRO A 67 -21.12 0.86 -10.13
C PRO A 67 -20.36 1.63 -9.04
N LEU A 68 -19.95 0.94 -7.99
CA LEU A 68 -19.09 1.43 -6.94
C LEU A 68 -17.63 1.23 -7.33
N ARG A 69 -16.84 2.29 -7.33
CA ARG A 69 -15.41 2.30 -7.65
C ARG A 69 -14.60 2.31 -6.37
N ILE A 70 -13.83 1.27 -6.16
CA ILE A 70 -13.08 1.05 -4.93
C ILE A 70 -11.59 0.94 -5.22
N MET A 71 -10.78 1.60 -4.38
CA MET A 71 -9.35 1.38 -4.31
C MET A 71 -9.02 0.59 -3.04
N LEU A 72 -8.24 -0.47 -3.17
CA LEU A 72 -7.84 -1.35 -2.09
C LEU A 72 -6.32 -1.27 -1.88
N LEU A 73 -5.91 -1.01 -0.66
CA LEU A 73 -4.53 -0.88 -0.21
C LEU A 73 -4.30 -1.78 1.01
N THR A 74 -3.07 -2.17 1.27
CA THR A 74 -2.68 -2.90 2.47
C THR A 74 -1.19 -2.72 2.78
N ASP A 75 -0.80 -3.00 4.01
CA ASP A 75 0.59 -3.16 4.44
C ASP A 75 1.46 -1.95 4.07
N THR A 76 1.05 -0.76 4.51
CA THR A 76 1.78 0.49 4.27
C THR A 76 3.02 0.59 5.14
N HIS A 77 3.00 0.03 6.36
CA HIS A 77 4.12 -0.04 7.28
C HIS A 77 4.89 1.27 7.41
N LEU A 78 4.21 2.34 7.84
CA LEU A 78 4.89 3.59 8.16
C LEU A 78 5.95 3.35 9.22
N LEU A 79 7.21 3.67 8.88
CA LEU A 79 8.35 3.42 9.75
C LEU A 79 8.35 4.35 10.96
N GLY A 80 8.64 3.77 12.12
CA GLY A 80 8.83 4.47 13.38
C GLY A 80 10.29 4.86 13.66
N PRO A 81 10.58 5.33 14.88
CA PRO A 81 11.93 5.71 15.28
C PRO A 81 12.85 4.51 15.57
N LYS A 82 12.28 3.31 15.88
CA LYS A 82 13.07 2.16 16.34
C LYS A 82 13.73 1.39 15.20
N HIS A 83 13.01 1.16 14.10
CA HIS A 83 13.47 0.30 12.99
C HIS A 83 13.75 1.08 11.70
N GLY A 84 13.49 2.38 11.67
CA GLY A 84 13.60 3.20 10.46
C GLY A 84 14.75 4.20 10.49
N HIS A 85 15.77 4.01 9.62
CA HIS A 85 16.72 5.09 9.34
C HIS A 85 15.97 6.27 8.70
N TRP A 86 16.31 7.54 9.06
CA TRP A 86 15.59 8.72 8.59
C TRP A 86 15.44 8.81 7.05
N PHE A 87 16.47 8.38 6.32
CA PHE A 87 16.46 8.39 4.85
C PHE A 87 15.52 7.31 4.27
N ASP A 88 15.45 6.14 4.89
CA ASP A 88 14.50 5.08 4.51
C ASP A 88 13.06 5.54 4.74
N LYS A 89 12.79 6.17 5.90
CA LYS A 89 11.48 6.77 6.19
C LYS A 89 11.09 7.76 5.10
N LEU A 90 11.93 8.77 4.88
CA LEU A 90 11.69 9.81 3.88
C LEU A 90 11.37 9.21 2.51
N ARG A 91 12.16 8.24 2.06
CA ARG A 91 12.05 7.65 0.73
C ARG A 91 10.79 6.79 0.58
N ARG A 92 10.45 5.99 1.58
CA ARG A 92 9.27 5.10 1.54
C ARG A 92 7.98 5.87 1.72
N GLU A 93 7.94 6.82 2.64
CA GLU A 93 6.79 7.71 2.81
C GLU A 93 6.55 8.55 1.56
N TRP A 94 7.61 9.11 0.98
CA TRP A 94 7.51 9.82 -0.30
C TRP A 94 6.92 8.94 -1.40
N GLN A 95 7.38 7.70 -1.52
CA GLN A 95 6.84 6.74 -2.50
C GLN A 95 5.34 6.52 -2.29
N MET A 96 4.92 6.23 -1.06
CA MET A 96 3.51 5.96 -0.75
C MET A 96 2.65 7.20 -0.98
N GLU A 97 3.08 8.36 -0.48
CA GLU A 97 2.36 9.62 -0.68
C GLU A 97 2.21 9.94 -2.17
N ARG A 98 3.29 9.87 -2.95
CA ARG A 98 3.23 10.16 -4.39
C ARG A 98 2.36 9.17 -5.16
N ALA A 99 2.49 7.87 -4.85
CA ALA A 99 1.66 6.84 -5.48
C ALA A 99 0.18 7.03 -5.15
N PHE A 100 -0.16 7.23 -3.87
CA PHE A 100 -1.54 7.42 -3.43
C PHE A 100 -2.16 8.67 -4.02
N GLN A 101 -1.49 9.83 -3.88
CA GLN A 101 -2.00 11.11 -4.39
C GLN A 101 -2.17 11.10 -5.92
N THR A 102 -1.24 10.46 -6.65
CA THR A 102 -1.38 10.29 -8.11
C THR A 102 -2.56 9.39 -8.46
N ALA A 103 -2.72 8.28 -7.74
CA ALA A 103 -3.80 7.33 -7.98
C ALA A 103 -5.18 7.93 -7.67
N VAL A 104 -5.35 8.56 -6.50
CA VAL A 104 -6.63 9.18 -6.10
C VAL A 104 -7.01 10.32 -7.05
N ALA A 105 -6.06 11.17 -7.44
CA ALA A 105 -6.31 12.25 -8.39
C ALA A 105 -6.75 11.74 -9.77
N HIS A 106 -6.17 10.62 -10.22
CA HIS A 106 -6.46 10.02 -11.53
C HIS A 106 -7.75 9.20 -11.53
N PHE A 107 -7.88 8.29 -10.57
CA PHE A 107 -8.99 7.33 -10.53
C PHE A 107 -10.24 7.87 -9.86
N LYS A 108 -10.11 8.80 -8.92
CA LYS A 108 -11.23 9.37 -8.13
C LYS A 108 -12.16 8.26 -7.59
N PRO A 109 -11.66 7.37 -6.73
CA PRO A 109 -12.46 6.29 -6.18
C PRO A 109 -13.60 6.84 -5.31
N ASP A 110 -14.74 6.14 -5.29
CA ASP A 110 -15.83 6.41 -4.35
C ASP A 110 -15.40 6.04 -2.91
N VAL A 111 -14.63 4.93 -2.80
CA VAL A 111 -14.21 4.38 -1.51
C VAL A 111 -12.76 3.88 -1.59
N VAL A 112 -12.03 4.08 -0.51
CA VAL A 112 -10.72 3.46 -0.26
C VAL A 112 -10.83 2.54 0.95
N PHE A 113 -10.40 1.28 0.82
CA PHE A 113 -10.19 0.39 1.94
C PHE A 113 -8.70 0.15 2.14
N LEU A 114 -8.24 0.27 3.37
CA LEU A 114 -6.88 -0.07 3.78
C LEU A 114 -6.92 -1.25 4.76
N LEU A 115 -6.33 -2.37 4.34
CA LEU A 115 -6.53 -3.68 4.95
C LEU A 115 -5.49 -4.02 6.02
N GLY A 116 -5.13 -3.07 6.87
CA GLY A 116 -4.27 -3.26 8.03
C GLY A 116 -2.78 -3.01 7.77
N ASP A 117 -2.02 -3.12 8.86
CA ASP A 117 -0.59 -2.82 8.92
C ASP A 117 -0.25 -1.42 8.39
N LEU A 118 -0.92 -0.43 9.01
CA LEU A 118 -0.70 0.98 8.70
C LEU A 118 0.69 1.41 9.14
N PHE A 119 1.07 0.99 10.35
CA PHE A 119 2.30 1.33 11.04
C PHE A 119 3.21 0.11 11.21
N ASP A 120 4.52 0.28 11.03
CA ASP A 120 5.49 -0.82 11.25
C ASP A 120 5.74 -1.07 12.75
N GLU A 121 5.53 -0.06 13.59
CA GLU A 121 5.84 -0.06 15.00
C GLU A 121 4.66 0.36 15.90
N GLY A 122 3.43 0.22 15.43
CA GLY A 122 2.23 0.61 16.18
C GLY A 122 2.18 -0.05 17.57
N LEU A 123 2.44 -1.35 17.63
CA LEU A 123 2.53 -2.12 18.87
C LEU A 123 3.50 -1.51 19.91
N TYR A 124 4.61 -0.94 19.47
CA TYR A 124 5.71 -0.48 20.35
C TYR A 124 5.66 1.01 20.64
N SER A 125 4.74 1.75 20.05
CA SER A 125 4.64 3.19 20.20
C SER A 125 3.94 3.57 21.50
N ASN A 126 4.46 4.58 22.18
CA ASN A 126 3.72 5.29 23.23
C ASN A 126 2.67 6.22 22.60
N ASP A 127 1.83 6.87 23.40
CA ASP A 127 0.72 7.67 22.88
C ASP A 127 1.19 8.91 22.09
N GLU A 128 2.30 9.55 22.47
CA GLU A 128 2.86 10.68 21.75
C GLU A 128 3.42 10.25 20.36
N GLU A 129 4.12 9.11 20.32
CA GLU A 129 4.59 8.51 19.07
C GLU A 129 3.41 8.07 18.20
N TRP A 130 2.37 7.52 18.80
CA TRP A 130 1.14 7.12 18.11
C TRP A 130 0.46 8.31 17.45
N ASP A 131 0.23 9.40 18.17
CA ASP A 131 -0.38 10.62 17.63
C ASP A 131 0.43 11.19 16.48
N PHE A 132 1.76 11.15 16.57
CA PHE A 132 2.64 11.56 15.50
C PHE A 132 2.51 10.65 14.26
N TYR A 133 2.36 9.32 14.44
CA TYR A 133 2.12 8.39 13.33
C TYR A 133 0.77 8.65 12.65
N VAL A 134 -0.27 8.85 13.43
CA VAL A 134 -1.61 9.16 12.94
C VAL A 134 -1.62 10.44 12.11
N GLN A 135 -0.97 11.51 12.58
CA GLN A 135 -0.85 12.76 11.83
C GLN A 135 -0.13 12.57 10.50
N ARG A 136 0.98 11.81 10.50
CA ARG A 136 1.72 11.50 9.26
C ARG A 136 0.88 10.67 8.29
N PHE A 137 0.16 9.69 8.80
CA PHE A 137 -0.75 8.85 8.03
C PHE A 137 -1.81 9.70 7.33
N HIS A 138 -2.56 10.52 8.07
CA HIS A 138 -3.59 11.39 7.50
C HIS A 138 -3.02 12.36 6.45
N LYS A 139 -1.82 12.90 6.66
CA LYS A 139 -1.17 13.77 5.69
C LYS A 139 -0.83 13.03 4.39
N MET A 140 -0.33 11.79 4.46
CA MET A 140 0.06 11.03 3.27
C MET A 140 -1.13 10.50 2.50
N PHE A 141 -2.17 10.09 3.21
CA PHE A 141 -3.41 9.54 2.67
C PHE A 141 -4.55 10.56 2.64
N ASP A 142 -4.20 11.84 2.50
CA ASP A 142 -5.19 12.91 2.32
C ASP A 142 -6.01 12.66 1.05
N HIS A 143 -7.33 12.85 1.14
CA HIS A 143 -8.27 12.54 0.08
C HIS A 143 -9.45 13.50 0.08
N SER A 144 -10.22 13.52 -1.01
CA SER A 144 -11.42 14.33 -1.13
C SER A 144 -12.51 13.90 -0.15
N GLU A 145 -13.30 14.84 0.36
CA GLU A 145 -14.50 14.57 1.16
C GLU A 145 -15.54 13.68 0.44
N ASN A 146 -15.46 13.59 -0.90
CA ASN A 146 -16.33 12.71 -1.69
C ASN A 146 -15.84 11.25 -1.74
N THR A 147 -14.70 10.94 -1.17
CA THR A 147 -14.13 9.59 -1.09
C THR A 147 -14.26 9.08 0.33
N GLU A 148 -15.01 8.01 0.55
CA GLU A 148 -15.05 7.35 1.86
C GLU A 148 -13.73 6.60 2.10
N PHE A 149 -13.25 6.59 3.36
CA PHE A 149 -12.02 5.90 3.72
C PHE A 149 -12.25 4.99 4.92
N HIS A 150 -12.00 3.68 4.75
CA HIS A 150 -12.20 2.69 5.79
C HIS A 150 -10.93 1.89 6.02
N VAL A 151 -10.66 1.58 7.27
CA VAL A 151 -9.45 0.88 7.71
C VAL A 151 -9.82 -0.39 8.45
N VAL A 152 -9.01 -1.42 8.28
CA VAL A 152 -9.01 -2.63 9.10
C VAL A 152 -7.68 -2.68 9.86
N VAL A 153 -7.68 -3.20 11.07
CA VAL A 153 -6.48 -3.32 11.89
C VAL A 153 -5.60 -4.48 11.45
N GLY A 154 -4.27 -4.30 11.49
CA GLY A 154 -3.27 -5.32 11.27
C GLY A 154 -2.42 -5.61 12.52
N ASN A 155 -1.59 -6.66 12.45
CA ASN A 155 -0.79 -7.09 13.60
C ASN A 155 0.37 -6.14 13.92
N HIS A 156 0.89 -5.39 12.98
CA HIS A 156 1.89 -4.35 13.27
C HIS A 156 1.28 -3.13 13.97
N ASP A 157 -0.03 -2.91 13.82
CA ASP A 157 -0.73 -1.81 14.46
C ASP A 157 -0.94 -2.05 15.96
N ILE A 158 -1.31 -3.28 16.36
CA ILE A 158 -1.72 -3.63 17.75
C ILE A 158 -1.03 -4.86 18.33
N GLY A 159 -0.18 -5.54 17.58
CA GLY A 159 0.42 -6.82 17.94
C GLY A 159 -0.35 -8.02 17.39
N PHE A 160 0.28 -9.19 17.44
CA PHE A 160 -0.43 -10.45 17.29
C PHE A 160 -1.38 -10.67 18.47
N HIS A 161 -2.20 -11.71 18.37
CA HIS A 161 -3.20 -11.98 19.37
C HIS A 161 -2.69 -12.00 20.84
N PRO A 162 -1.54 -12.63 21.18
CA PRO A 162 -1.07 -12.64 22.56
C PRO A 162 -0.76 -11.25 23.15
N GLU A 163 -0.24 -10.34 22.32
CA GLU A 163 0.06 -8.97 22.70
C GLU A 163 -1.23 -8.14 22.80
N ALA A 164 -2.06 -8.19 21.77
CA ALA A 164 -3.32 -7.46 21.70
C ALA A 164 -4.33 -7.87 22.78
N ALA A 165 -4.37 -9.17 23.13
CA ALA A 165 -5.22 -9.67 24.20
C ALA A 165 -4.73 -9.27 25.62
N ARG A 166 -3.42 -9.03 25.77
CA ARG A 166 -2.83 -8.61 27.05
C ARG A 166 -3.03 -7.12 27.31
N ASP A 167 -3.00 -6.30 26.25
CA ASP A 167 -3.10 -4.84 26.34
C ASP A 167 -4.23 -4.34 25.43
N SER A 168 -5.44 -4.21 25.99
CA SER A 168 -6.62 -3.74 25.24
C SER A 168 -6.46 -2.30 24.75
N HIS A 169 -5.63 -1.48 25.39
CA HIS A 169 -5.38 -0.10 24.99
C HIS A 169 -4.88 0.01 23.55
N LEU A 170 -4.07 -0.96 23.09
CA LEU A 170 -3.56 -0.98 21.73
C LEU A 170 -4.67 -1.01 20.69
N PHE A 171 -5.68 -1.87 20.90
CA PHE A 171 -6.83 -1.95 20.00
C PHE A 171 -7.79 -0.78 20.20
N GLU A 172 -8.07 -0.38 21.43
CA GLU A 172 -8.98 0.73 21.75
C GLU A 172 -8.53 2.04 21.10
N ARG A 173 -7.23 2.39 21.20
CA ARG A 173 -6.69 3.59 20.55
C ARG A 173 -6.77 3.52 19.02
N PHE A 174 -6.48 2.35 18.43
CA PHE A 174 -6.61 2.17 16.99
C PHE A 174 -8.07 2.31 16.56
N SER A 175 -8.97 1.59 17.21
CA SER A 175 -10.39 1.57 16.91
C SER A 175 -11.04 2.95 17.02
N SER A 176 -10.66 3.73 18.04
CA SER A 176 -11.20 5.08 18.25
C SER A 176 -10.74 6.08 17.19
N VAL A 177 -9.48 6.00 16.76
CA VAL A 177 -8.91 6.93 15.77
C VAL A 177 -9.44 6.64 14.36
N PHE A 178 -9.54 5.35 14.00
CA PHE A 178 -9.88 4.93 12.63
C PHE A 178 -11.32 4.46 12.46
N ASP A 179 -12.17 4.57 13.48
CA ASP A 179 -13.56 4.04 13.48
C ASP A 179 -13.61 2.58 12.98
N SER A 180 -12.71 1.75 13.56
CA SER A 180 -12.48 0.38 13.15
C SER A 180 -12.77 -0.60 14.32
N PRO A 181 -14.04 -0.85 14.65
CA PRO A 181 -14.42 -1.85 15.65
C PRO A 181 -14.04 -3.27 15.19
N SER A 182 -14.15 -4.25 16.09
CA SER A 182 -13.80 -5.64 15.77
C SER A 182 -14.58 -6.21 14.60
N VAL A 183 -15.85 -5.84 14.46
CA VAL A 183 -16.67 -6.19 13.28
C VAL A 183 -17.52 -4.98 12.87
N LYS A 184 -17.42 -4.56 11.63
CA LYS A 184 -18.16 -3.41 11.07
C LYS A 184 -18.93 -3.82 9.82
N LEU A 185 -20.22 -3.54 9.80
CA LEU A 185 -21.09 -3.72 8.64
C LEU A 185 -21.29 -2.38 7.93
N ILE A 186 -20.97 -2.32 6.65
CA ILE A 186 -21.07 -1.10 5.82
C ILE A 186 -21.93 -1.42 4.59
N ASN A 187 -22.82 -0.51 4.22
CA ASN A 187 -23.64 -0.60 3.01
C ASN A 187 -23.42 0.65 2.16
N ILE A 188 -22.74 0.51 1.01
CA ILE A 188 -22.45 1.59 0.09
C ILE A 188 -23.00 1.24 -1.29
N LYS A 189 -23.85 2.10 -1.86
CA LYS A 189 -24.49 1.87 -3.17
C LYS A 189 -25.08 0.46 -3.28
N ARG A 190 -25.74 -0.03 -2.22
CA ARG A 190 -26.33 -1.38 -2.09
C ARG A 190 -25.31 -2.53 -2.12
N ASN A 191 -24.05 -2.28 -1.97
CA ASN A 191 -23.03 -3.32 -1.75
C ASN A 191 -22.73 -3.42 -0.26
N ILE A 192 -22.72 -4.62 0.25
CA ILE A 192 -22.51 -4.93 1.67
C ILE A 192 -21.06 -5.33 1.87
N PHE A 193 -20.40 -4.70 2.83
CA PHE A 193 -19.06 -5.01 3.27
C PHE A 193 -19.09 -5.37 4.76
N VAL A 194 -18.35 -6.41 5.12
CA VAL A 194 -18.11 -6.80 6.51
C VAL A 194 -16.61 -6.69 6.75
N LEU A 195 -16.22 -5.72 7.55
CA LEU A 195 -14.84 -5.49 7.97
C LEU A 195 -14.62 -6.21 9.28
N VAL A 196 -13.52 -6.97 9.41
CA VAL A 196 -13.28 -7.84 10.55
C VAL A 196 -11.84 -7.70 11.05
N ASN A 197 -11.70 -7.50 12.36
CA ASN A 197 -10.42 -7.64 13.06
C ASN A 197 -10.07 -9.13 13.18
N SER A 198 -9.25 -9.62 12.26
CA SER A 198 -8.83 -11.03 12.22
C SER A 198 -7.96 -11.45 13.42
N ILE A 199 -7.34 -10.48 14.13
CA ILE A 199 -6.53 -10.73 15.32
C ILE A 199 -7.41 -11.09 16.54
N ALA A 200 -8.62 -10.50 16.61
CA ALA A 200 -9.60 -10.81 17.66
C ALA A 200 -10.31 -12.15 17.49
N LEU A 201 -10.19 -12.79 16.32
CA LEU A 201 -10.89 -14.02 15.99
C LEU A 201 -9.99 -15.25 16.19
N GLN A 202 -9.48 -15.46 17.41
CA GLN A 202 -8.54 -16.55 17.68
C GLN A 202 -9.18 -17.74 18.39
N GLY A 203 -10.47 -17.65 18.79
CA GLY A 203 -11.23 -18.75 19.37
C GLY A 203 -10.91 -19.01 20.84
N ASP A 204 -10.37 -18.05 21.57
CA ASP A 204 -10.24 -18.06 23.02
C ASP A 204 -11.19 -17.03 23.65
N ASP A 205 -11.35 -17.09 24.98
CA ASP A 205 -12.29 -16.26 25.74
C ASP A 205 -11.68 -14.89 26.15
N CYS A 206 -10.70 -14.34 25.42
CA CYS A 206 -10.21 -13.01 25.71
C CYS A 206 -11.32 -11.97 25.54
N SER A 207 -11.24 -10.83 26.29
CA SER A 207 -12.33 -9.81 26.26
C SER A 207 -12.57 -9.26 24.85
N MET A 208 -11.49 -8.94 24.12
CA MET A 208 -11.56 -8.53 22.71
C MET A 208 -12.15 -9.61 21.81
N CYS A 209 -11.83 -10.89 22.07
CA CYS A 209 -12.32 -12.04 21.30
C CYS A 209 -13.81 -12.27 21.51
N SER A 210 -14.27 -12.23 22.77
CA SER A 210 -15.67 -12.38 23.11
C SER A 210 -16.52 -11.26 22.53
N GLU A 211 -16.03 -10.04 22.56
CA GLU A 211 -16.68 -8.90 21.93
C GLU A 211 -16.74 -9.04 20.41
N ALA A 212 -15.63 -9.41 19.76
CA ALA A 212 -15.57 -9.63 18.31
C ALA A 212 -16.57 -10.72 17.87
N MET A 213 -16.64 -11.84 18.61
CA MET A 213 -17.59 -12.91 18.32
C MET A 213 -19.04 -12.46 18.52
N SER A 214 -19.34 -11.69 19.55
CA SER A 214 -20.68 -11.11 19.77
C SER A 214 -21.06 -10.18 18.62
N GLN A 215 -20.18 -9.29 18.20
CA GLN A 215 -20.40 -8.38 17.06
C GLN A 215 -20.57 -9.18 15.75
N LEU A 216 -19.78 -10.24 15.55
CA LEU A 216 -19.87 -11.11 14.37
C LEU A 216 -21.23 -11.80 14.29
N HIS A 217 -21.73 -12.35 15.41
CA HIS A 217 -23.05 -12.95 15.48
C HIS A 217 -24.15 -11.92 15.22
N ALA A 218 -24.06 -10.71 15.81
CA ALA A 218 -25.02 -9.64 15.55
C ALA A 218 -25.06 -9.23 14.06
N VAL A 219 -23.90 -9.16 13.39
CA VAL A 219 -23.83 -8.93 11.95
C VAL A 219 -24.41 -10.10 11.16
N ALA A 220 -24.10 -11.33 11.54
CA ALA A 220 -24.67 -12.53 10.90
C ALA A 220 -26.19 -12.56 11.01
N ASP A 221 -26.77 -12.19 12.15
CA ASP A 221 -28.21 -12.08 12.35
C ASP A 221 -28.85 -11.02 11.45
N LYS A 222 -28.21 -9.84 11.33
CA LYS A 222 -28.64 -8.81 10.38
C LYS A 222 -28.61 -9.32 8.93
N LEU A 223 -27.54 -10.03 8.53
CA LEU A 223 -27.42 -10.63 7.20
C LEU A 223 -28.44 -11.75 6.97
N ASN A 224 -28.72 -12.57 7.97
CA ASN A 224 -29.68 -13.66 7.88
C ASN A 224 -31.12 -13.16 7.87
N CYS A 225 -31.45 -12.07 8.54
CA CYS A 225 -32.76 -11.46 8.56
C CYS A 225 -33.32 -11.26 7.14
N TYR A 226 -32.52 -10.70 6.24
CA TYR A 226 -32.99 -10.45 4.88
C TYR A 226 -32.97 -11.69 3.96
N ARG A 227 -32.21 -12.76 4.33
CA ARG A 227 -32.19 -14.03 3.61
C ARG A 227 -33.42 -14.89 3.89
N ARG A 228 -34.19 -14.57 4.95
CA ARG A 228 -35.40 -15.29 5.31
C ARG A 228 -36.48 -15.20 4.22
N SER A 229 -37.19 -16.28 4.00
CA SER A 229 -38.28 -16.30 3.04
C SER A 229 -39.46 -15.42 3.51
N LYS A 230 -40.30 -14.96 2.57
CA LYS A 230 -41.54 -14.21 2.91
C LYS A 230 -42.43 -14.99 3.91
N LYS A 231 -42.39 -16.31 3.87
CA LYS A 231 -43.21 -17.18 4.74
C LYS A 231 -42.68 -17.12 6.18
N GLU A 232 -41.36 -17.21 6.37
CA GLU A 232 -40.73 -17.14 7.70
C GLU A 232 -40.94 -15.77 8.34
N ILE A 233 -40.80 -14.69 7.55
CA ILE A 233 -41.06 -13.33 8.02
C ILE A 233 -42.52 -13.16 8.43
N PHE A 234 -43.48 -13.73 7.71
CA PHE A 234 -44.89 -13.67 8.05
C PHE A 234 -45.20 -14.44 9.35
N GLU A 235 -44.58 -15.57 9.58
CA GLU A 235 -44.71 -16.34 10.82
C GLU A 235 -44.14 -15.58 12.04
N ASP A 236 -43.03 -14.85 11.88
CA ASP A 236 -42.47 -14.01 12.93
C ASP A 236 -43.33 -12.76 13.23
N ILE A 237 -43.94 -12.15 12.22
CA ILE A 237 -44.88 -11.02 12.39
C ILE A 237 -46.13 -11.49 13.18
N VAL A 238 -46.63 -12.68 12.90
CA VAL A 238 -47.79 -13.24 13.61
C VAL A 238 -47.43 -13.55 15.07
N LYS A 239 -46.16 -13.89 15.36
CA LYS A 239 -45.67 -14.13 16.73
C LYS A 239 -45.33 -12.87 17.50
N GLN A 240 -45.60 -11.65 16.98
CA GLN A 240 -45.22 -10.34 17.56
C GLN A 240 -43.73 -10.12 17.74
N ASP A 241 -42.88 -10.93 17.15
CA ASP A 241 -41.43 -10.72 17.15
C ASP A 241 -41.06 -9.78 15.97
N ARG A 242 -41.15 -8.44 16.23
CA ARG A 242 -40.90 -7.40 15.23
C ARG A 242 -39.40 -7.17 15.04
N THR A 243 -38.69 -8.15 14.51
CA THR A 243 -37.34 -7.93 14.01
C THR A 243 -37.43 -7.21 12.65
N PHE A 244 -37.35 -5.89 12.68
CA PHE A 244 -37.25 -5.08 11.46
C PHE A 244 -35.87 -5.34 10.81
N CYS A 245 -35.87 -5.94 9.61
CA CYS A 245 -34.63 -6.10 8.84
C CYS A 245 -34.17 -4.72 8.30
N GLU A 246 -33.04 -4.25 8.76
CA GLU A 246 -32.44 -2.97 8.36
C GLU A 246 -31.96 -2.98 6.89
N LEU A 247 -31.65 -4.13 6.33
CA LEU A 247 -31.14 -4.27 4.97
C LEU A 247 -32.26 -4.53 3.95
N PRO A 248 -32.14 -4.00 2.70
CA PRO A 248 -33.09 -4.28 1.63
C PRO A 248 -33.18 -5.76 1.28
N LYS A 249 -34.39 -6.25 0.90
CA LYS A 249 -34.66 -7.67 0.58
C LYS A 249 -33.78 -8.27 -0.53
N ASP A 250 -33.29 -7.45 -1.45
CA ASP A 250 -32.48 -7.88 -2.60
C ASP A 250 -30.99 -7.53 -2.40
N SER A 251 -30.52 -7.45 -1.14
CA SER A 251 -29.11 -7.17 -0.85
C SER A 251 -28.23 -8.34 -1.28
N PRO A 252 -27.08 -8.06 -1.92
CA PRO A 252 -26.16 -9.10 -2.38
C PRO A 252 -25.46 -9.77 -1.20
N PRO A 253 -24.89 -10.98 -1.38
CA PRO A 253 -23.96 -11.53 -0.41
C PRO A 253 -22.82 -10.54 -0.15
N PRO A 254 -22.36 -10.42 1.11
CA PRO A 254 -21.36 -9.41 1.47
C PRO A 254 -19.98 -9.70 0.89
N ILE A 255 -19.13 -8.69 0.91
CA ILE A 255 -17.69 -8.80 0.70
C ILE A 255 -17.04 -8.73 2.09
N LEU A 256 -16.27 -9.75 2.42
CA LEU A 256 -15.50 -9.81 3.66
C LEU A 256 -14.14 -9.12 3.45
N ILE A 257 -13.80 -8.21 4.35
CA ILE A 257 -12.53 -7.47 4.36
C ILE A 257 -11.85 -7.70 5.70
N GLN A 258 -10.64 -8.21 5.66
CA GLN A 258 -9.85 -8.50 6.86
C GLN A 258 -8.35 -8.38 6.55
N HIS A 259 -7.51 -8.35 7.60
CA HIS A 259 -6.07 -8.27 7.39
C HIS A 259 -5.46 -9.64 7.08
N PHE A 260 -5.62 -10.64 7.94
CA PHE A 260 -5.09 -11.98 7.69
C PHE A 260 -5.92 -12.69 6.62
N PRO A 261 -5.28 -13.41 5.68
CA PRO A 261 -5.99 -14.30 4.78
C PRO A 261 -6.76 -15.41 5.53
N LEU A 262 -7.81 -15.94 4.91
CA LEU A 262 -8.43 -17.17 5.38
C LEU A 262 -7.43 -18.33 5.31
N TYR A 263 -7.72 -19.40 6.06
CA TYR A 263 -6.85 -20.57 6.12
C TYR A 263 -6.58 -21.15 4.72
N ARG A 264 -5.32 -21.34 4.45
CA ARG A 264 -4.78 -22.13 3.36
C ARG A 264 -3.47 -22.75 3.81
N GLU A 265 -3.24 -24.00 3.45
CA GLU A 265 -2.08 -24.75 3.95
C GLU A 265 -0.74 -24.15 3.46
N THR A 266 -0.70 -23.76 2.19
CA THR A 266 0.50 -23.19 1.55
C THR A 266 0.11 -22.13 0.52
N GLU A 267 1.11 -21.42 -0.03
CA GLU A 267 0.94 -20.44 -1.11
C GLU A 267 1.09 -21.07 -2.52
N MET A 268 1.04 -22.40 -2.66
CA MET A 268 1.29 -23.10 -3.93
C MET A 268 0.33 -22.71 -5.05
N SER A 269 -0.92 -22.40 -4.72
CA SER A 269 -1.96 -21.96 -5.67
C SER A 269 -1.77 -20.53 -6.17
N CYS A 270 -0.95 -19.72 -5.49
CA CYS A 270 -0.77 -18.31 -5.84
C CYS A 270 0.05 -18.16 -7.12
N THR A 271 -0.44 -17.36 -8.06
CA THR A 271 0.18 -17.13 -9.37
C THR A 271 0.31 -15.64 -9.67
N GLY A 272 1.14 -15.30 -10.65
CA GLY A 272 1.39 -13.93 -11.08
C GLY A 272 2.76 -13.40 -10.69
N VAL A 273 3.06 -12.19 -11.17
CA VAL A 273 4.38 -11.53 -10.96
C VAL A 273 4.60 -11.02 -9.54
N ASP A 274 3.55 -10.99 -8.75
CA ASP A 274 3.49 -10.56 -7.36
C ASP A 274 3.23 -11.72 -6.37
N ALA A 275 3.12 -12.95 -6.88
CA ALA A 275 3.03 -14.14 -6.05
C ALA A 275 4.32 -14.36 -5.24
N PRO A 276 4.27 -15.13 -4.15
CA PRO A 276 5.46 -15.51 -3.41
C PRO A 276 6.48 -16.22 -4.31
N PRO A 277 7.79 -16.10 -4.05
CA PRO A 277 8.80 -16.86 -4.77
C PRO A 277 8.65 -18.38 -4.51
N PRO A 278 9.16 -19.23 -5.40
CA PRO A 278 8.90 -20.69 -5.37
C PRO A 278 9.30 -21.39 -4.06
N ASP A 279 10.34 -20.91 -3.40
CA ASP A 279 10.83 -21.40 -2.11
C ASP A 279 9.86 -21.08 -0.97
N LEU A 280 9.26 -19.92 -0.97
CA LEU A 280 8.28 -19.53 0.04
C LEU A 280 6.90 -20.18 -0.17
N LYS A 281 6.53 -20.48 -1.43
CA LYS A 281 5.22 -21.09 -1.72
C LYS A 281 5.03 -22.47 -1.08
N GLN A 282 6.10 -23.20 -0.82
CA GLN A 282 6.06 -24.57 -0.29
C GLN A 282 6.02 -24.59 1.24
N ILE A 283 6.24 -23.44 1.89
CA ILE A 283 6.22 -23.35 3.35
C ILE A 283 4.77 -23.45 3.82
N THR A 284 4.53 -24.31 4.80
CA THR A 284 3.23 -24.43 5.44
C THR A 284 2.95 -23.18 6.26
N ASN A 285 1.79 -22.54 5.99
CA ASN A 285 1.33 -21.38 6.74
C ASN A 285 0.99 -21.79 8.18
N ARG A 286 1.47 -21.00 9.14
CA ARG A 286 1.11 -21.16 10.55
C ARG A 286 -0.22 -20.46 10.81
N GLU A 287 -1.18 -21.23 11.32
CA GLU A 287 -2.46 -20.68 11.77
C GLU A 287 -2.23 -19.60 12.84
N LYS A 288 -3.03 -18.53 12.80
CA LYS A 288 -3.00 -17.41 13.75
C LYS A 288 -1.76 -16.50 13.62
N TRP A 289 -0.88 -16.78 12.65
CA TRP A 289 0.32 -16.01 12.34
C TRP A 289 0.37 -15.53 10.89
N GLU A 290 0.31 -16.45 9.93
CA GLU A 290 0.29 -16.11 8.50
C GLU A 290 -1.15 -16.09 7.94
N VAL A 291 -2.04 -16.90 8.53
CA VAL A 291 -3.43 -17.06 8.12
C VAL A 291 -4.35 -17.20 9.34
N VAL A 292 -5.62 -16.89 9.16
CA VAL A 292 -6.67 -17.21 10.16
C VAL A 292 -6.72 -18.72 10.39
N SER A 293 -7.05 -19.18 11.60
CA SER A 293 -7.19 -20.61 11.87
C SER A 293 -8.24 -21.26 10.96
N LYS A 294 -8.07 -22.55 10.68
CA LYS A 294 -9.01 -23.31 9.84
C LYS A 294 -10.43 -23.30 10.42
N GLU A 295 -10.54 -23.42 11.74
CA GLU A 295 -11.83 -23.39 12.45
C GLU A 295 -12.51 -22.03 12.27
N MET A 296 -11.78 -20.94 12.51
CA MET A 296 -12.35 -19.59 12.41
C MET A 296 -12.64 -19.21 10.96
N SER A 297 -11.83 -19.66 10.00
CA SER A 297 -12.12 -19.48 8.58
C SER A 297 -13.45 -20.10 8.19
N ASN A 298 -13.72 -21.34 8.64
CA ASN A 298 -14.99 -22.00 8.43
C ASN A 298 -16.16 -21.27 9.12
N THR A 299 -15.93 -20.74 10.32
CA THR A 299 -16.92 -19.92 11.05
C THR A 299 -17.28 -18.66 10.27
N LEU A 300 -16.28 -17.91 9.77
CA LEU A 300 -16.49 -16.72 8.97
C LEU A 300 -17.26 -17.04 7.68
N LEU A 301 -16.85 -18.06 6.95
CA LEU A 301 -17.52 -18.49 5.72
C LEU A 301 -18.97 -18.92 5.98
N THR A 302 -19.24 -19.61 7.08
CA THR A 302 -20.59 -20.09 7.45
C THR A 302 -21.51 -18.95 7.87
N LEU A 303 -21.04 -18.04 8.74
CA LEU A 303 -21.84 -16.96 9.29
C LEU A 303 -22.07 -15.84 8.28
N ILE A 304 -20.99 -15.40 7.60
CA ILE A 304 -21.03 -14.25 6.69
C ILE A 304 -21.48 -14.68 5.29
N ARG A 305 -21.04 -15.83 4.79
CA ARG A 305 -21.26 -16.32 3.41
C ARG A 305 -20.88 -15.27 2.38
N PRO A 306 -19.62 -14.84 2.36
CA PRO A 306 -19.18 -13.76 1.48
C PRO A 306 -19.15 -14.24 0.02
N ARG A 307 -19.39 -13.32 -0.92
CA ARG A 307 -19.16 -13.56 -2.37
C ARG A 307 -17.74 -13.31 -2.80
N LEU A 308 -16.95 -12.66 -1.94
CA LEU A 308 -15.55 -12.33 -2.14
C LEU A 308 -14.91 -12.04 -0.79
N VAL A 309 -13.69 -12.51 -0.59
CA VAL A 309 -12.84 -12.16 0.55
C VAL A 309 -11.66 -11.34 0.06
N LEU A 310 -11.34 -10.28 0.78
CA LEU A 310 -10.20 -9.39 0.51
C LEU A 310 -9.30 -9.38 1.75
N SER A 311 -8.04 -9.69 1.58
CA SER A 311 -7.05 -9.79 2.65
C SER A 311 -5.72 -9.15 2.29
N GLY A 312 -4.82 -8.97 3.26
CA GLY A 312 -3.46 -8.45 3.13
C GLY A 312 -2.43 -9.37 3.78
N HIS A 313 -1.57 -8.78 4.64
CA HIS A 313 -0.67 -9.43 5.58
C HIS A 313 0.54 -10.16 4.96
N THR A 314 0.34 -11.04 3.99
CA THR A 314 1.45 -11.83 3.41
C THR A 314 2.38 -11.01 2.52
N HIS A 315 2.03 -9.75 2.27
CA HIS A 315 2.69 -8.83 1.35
C HIS A 315 2.71 -9.29 -0.11
N HIS A 316 2.24 -10.50 -0.42
CA HIS A 316 2.23 -11.10 -1.75
C HIS A 316 0.82 -11.16 -2.33
N GLY A 317 0.72 -11.05 -3.65
CA GLY A 317 -0.56 -11.20 -4.34
C GLY A 317 -0.93 -12.67 -4.49
N CYS A 318 -2.17 -13.01 -4.12
CA CYS A 318 -2.74 -14.33 -4.35
C CYS A 318 -4.21 -14.20 -4.71
N TYR A 319 -4.67 -14.96 -5.70
CA TYR A 319 -6.08 -15.16 -5.98
C TYR A 319 -6.35 -16.65 -5.99
N LEU A 320 -7.24 -17.08 -5.14
CA LEU A 320 -7.64 -18.48 -5.01
C LEU A 320 -9.15 -18.61 -4.78
N VAL A 321 -9.66 -19.81 -4.92
CA VAL A 321 -11.04 -20.16 -4.59
C VAL A 321 -10.99 -21.26 -3.52
N HIS A 322 -11.66 -21.01 -2.40
CA HIS A 322 -11.77 -21.96 -1.29
C HIS A 322 -12.64 -23.17 -1.67
N GLU A 323 -12.59 -24.20 -0.85
CA GLU A 323 -13.33 -25.47 -1.09
C GLU A 323 -14.86 -25.27 -1.17
N ASP A 324 -15.40 -24.27 -0.47
CA ASP A 324 -16.82 -23.90 -0.52
C ASP A 324 -17.20 -23.06 -1.76
N GLY A 325 -16.25 -22.77 -2.64
CA GLY A 325 -16.42 -21.95 -3.83
C GLY A 325 -16.22 -20.45 -3.60
N THR A 326 -15.90 -20.00 -2.38
CA THR A 326 -15.68 -18.57 -2.10
C THR A 326 -14.31 -18.11 -2.64
N PRO A 327 -14.28 -17.08 -3.51
CA PRO A 327 -13.03 -16.50 -3.99
C PRO A 327 -12.41 -15.59 -2.93
N GLU A 328 -11.07 -15.65 -2.81
CA GLU A 328 -10.28 -14.73 -2.01
C GLU A 328 -9.19 -14.09 -2.83
N MET A 329 -9.01 -12.79 -2.64
CA MET A 329 -7.86 -12.04 -3.15
C MET A 329 -7.04 -11.48 -2.01
N THR A 330 -5.81 -11.97 -1.85
CA THR A 330 -4.79 -11.34 -1.01
C THR A 330 -4.11 -10.24 -1.81
N ILE A 331 -4.12 -9.03 -1.27
CA ILE A 331 -3.61 -7.82 -1.91
C ILE A 331 -2.13 -7.66 -1.53
N PRO A 332 -1.23 -7.37 -2.49
CA PRO A 332 0.17 -7.12 -2.19
C PRO A 332 0.38 -5.81 -1.42
N SER A 333 1.46 -5.74 -0.66
CA SER A 333 1.85 -4.51 0.05
C SER A 333 1.97 -3.30 -0.89
N PHE A 334 1.53 -2.14 -0.41
CA PHE A 334 1.61 -0.85 -1.09
C PHE A 334 2.98 -0.15 -0.89
N SER A 335 3.87 -0.71 -0.10
CA SER A 335 5.12 -0.09 0.32
C SER A 335 6.37 -0.79 -0.23
N TRP A 336 7.38 0.00 -0.63
CA TRP A 336 8.73 -0.52 -0.89
C TRP A 336 9.38 -1.14 0.36
N ARG A 337 8.81 -0.92 1.55
CA ARG A 337 9.27 -1.58 2.79
C ARG A 337 9.27 -3.09 2.64
N ASN A 338 8.25 -3.63 2.01
CA ASN A 338 8.00 -5.06 1.95
C ASN A 338 8.26 -5.65 0.58
N ARG A 339 8.14 -4.84 -0.49
CA ARG A 339 8.21 -5.33 -1.87
C ARG A 339 8.91 -4.37 -2.81
N ASN A 340 9.69 -4.93 -3.73
CA ASN A 340 10.27 -4.17 -4.83
C ASN A 340 9.23 -3.70 -5.87
N ASN A 341 8.12 -4.42 -6.00
CA ASN A 341 7.02 -4.17 -6.94
C ASN A 341 5.68 -4.01 -6.22
N PRO A 342 5.51 -2.98 -5.37
CA PRO A 342 4.27 -2.78 -4.66
C PRO A 342 3.13 -2.43 -5.62
N SER A 343 1.89 -2.63 -5.15
CA SER A 343 0.70 -2.37 -5.96
C SER A 343 -0.51 -2.05 -5.09
N PHE A 344 -1.57 -1.60 -5.74
CA PHE A 344 -2.91 -1.50 -5.18
C PHE A 344 -3.91 -2.16 -6.13
N VAL A 345 -5.12 -2.38 -5.67
CA VAL A 345 -6.17 -3.00 -6.48
C VAL A 345 -7.28 -1.98 -6.74
N LEU A 346 -7.66 -1.88 -8.01
CA LEU A 346 -8.87 -1.17 -8.45
C LEU A 346 -9.99 -2.20 -8.57
N SER A 347 -11.14 -1.88 -8.01
CA SER A 347 -12.31 -2.73 -8.09
C SER A 347 -13.54 -1.95 -8.51
N VAL A 348 -14.30 -2.53 -9.43
CA VAL A 348 -15.64 -2.03 -9.82
C VAL A 348 -16.65 -3.05 -9.36
N ILE A 349 -17.61 -2.61 -8.54
CA ILE A 349 -18.55 -3.50 -7.86
C ILE A 349 -19.99 -3.02 -8.06
N THR A 350 -20.85 -3.96 -8.36
CA THR A 350 -22.32 -3.80 -8.31
C THR A 350 -22.92 -4.85 -7.38
N PRO A 351 -24.19 -4.77 -6.99
CA PRO A 351 -24.84 -5.82 -6.21
C PRO A 351 -24.71 -7.22 -6.84
N GLU A 352 -24.62 -7.32 -8.15
CA GLU A 352 -24.60 -8.59 -8.86
C GLU A 352 -23.21 -9.11 -9.20
N ARG A 353 -22.24 -8.19 -9.42
CA ARG A 353 -20.93 -8.54 -10.00
C ARG A 353 -19.81 -7.69 -9.40
N TYR A 354 -18.60 -8.17 -9.54
CA TYR A 354 -17.39 -7.42 -9.25
C TYR A 354 -16.31 -7.73 -10.29
N ALA A 355 -15.41 -6.78 -10.47
CA ALA A 355 -14.19 -6.95 -11.23
C ALA A 355 -13.00 -6.34 -10.46
N LEU A 356 -11.85 -6.98 -10.55
CA LEU A 356 -10.63 -6.62 -9.84
C LEU A 356 -9.49 -6.45 -10.84
N SER A 357 -8.68 -5.41 -10.68
CA SER A 357 -7.49 -5.16 -11.48
C SER A 357 -6.36 -4.67 -10.59
N LYS A 358 -5.18 -5.26 -10.69
CA LYS A 358 -3.99 -4.81 -9.97
C LYS A 358 -3.33 -3.66 -10.73
N CYS A 359 -2.98 -2.61 -10.03
CA CYS A 359 -2.20 -1.51 -10.53
C CYS A 359 -0.84 -1.49 -9.82
N PHE A 360 0.22 -1.83 -10.55
CA PHE A 360 1.57 -1.75 -10.02
C PHE A 360 2.04 -0.31 -9.97
N ILE A 361 2.82 0.03 -8.97
CA ILE A 361 3.49 1.32 -8.86
C ILE A 361 4.99 1.16 -9.21
N PRO A 362 5.76 2.24 -9.37
CA PRO A 362 7.15 2.14 -9.77
C PRO A 362 7.95 1.15 -8.90
N ARG A 363 8.74 0.30 -9.54
CA ARG A 363 9.64 -0.61 -8.83
C ARG A 363 10.79 0.15 -8.20
N GLU A 364 11.11 -0.15 -6.95
CA GLU A 364 12.24 0.44 -6.24
C GLU A 364 13.55 0.27 -6.99
N SER A 365 13.83 -0.97 -7.47
CA SER A 365 15.02 -1.27 -8.25
C SER A 365 15.12 -0.49 -9.55
N THR A 366 13.99 -0.17 -10.20
CA THR A 366 13.98 0.65 -11.42
C THR A 366 14.41 2.09 -11.10
N VAL A 367 13.88 2.68 -10.04
CA VAL A 367 14.25 4.04 -9.61
C VAL A 367 15.74 4.11 -9.27
N ILE A 368 16.25 3.13 -8.50
CA ILE A 368 17.68 3.03 -8.15
C ILE A 368 18.54 2.87 -9.41
N ALA A 369 18.15 1.97 -10.33
CA ALA A 369 18.89 1.73 -11.56
C ALA A 369 18.97 2.99 -12.43
N VAL A 370 17.89 3.76 -12.55
CA VAL A 370 17.87 5.03 -13.29
C VAL A 370 18.89 6.01 -12.69
N TYR A 371 18.93 6.19 -11.37
CA TYR A 371 19.92 7.05 -10.71
C TYR A 371 21.34 6.58 -10.96
N ILE A 372 21.61 5.27 -10.82
CA ILE A 372 22.96 4.71 -11.04
C ILE A 372 23.39 4.89 -12.50
N ILE A 373 22.56 4.48 -13.46
CA ILE A 373 22.90 4.55 -14.89
C ILE A 373 23.15 5.99 -15.32
N ALA A 374 22.31 6.92 -14.90
CA ALA A 374 22.47 8.32 -15.23
C ALA A 374 23.70 8.94 -14.56
N GLY A 375 24.01 8.57 -13.31
CA GLY A 375 25.22 8.97 -12.63
C GLY A 375 26.49 8.49 -13.34
N LEU A 376 26.52 7.19 -13.74
CA LEU A 376 27.61 6.63 -14.52
C LEU A 376 27.76 7.30 -15.89
N ALA A 377 26.67 7.51 -16.61
CA ALA A 377 26.68 8.20 -17.90
C ALA A 377 27.21 9.63 -17.76
N PHE A 378 26.78 10.33 -16.72
CA PHE A 378 27.28 11.68 -16.42
C PHE A 378 28.80 11.69 -16.17
N VAL A 379 29.30 10.77 -15.37
CA VAL A 379 30.74 10.63 -15.09
C VAL A 379 31.51 10.33 -16.38
N LEU A 380 31.05 9.37 -17.18
CA LEU A 380 31.72 8.99 -18.45
C LEU A 380 31.77 10.15 -19.46
N VAL A 381 30.69 10.89 -19.61
CA VAL A 381 30.61 12.04 -20.52
C VAL A 381 31.56 13.17 -20.08
N ASN A 382 31.68 13.41 -18.78
CA ASN A 382 32.49 14.52 -18.25
C ASN A 382 33.91 14.12 -17.91
N PHE A 383 34.25 12.82 -17.86
CA PHE A 383 35.61 12.34 -17.51
C PHE A 383 36.66 12.82 -18.51
N ARG A 384 36.44 12.69 -19.81
CA ARG A 384 37.40 13.07 -20.86
C ARG A 384 37.76 14.55 -20.85
N PRO A 385 36.78 15.49 -20.80
CA PRO A 385 37.08 16.91 -20.69
C PRO A 385 37.86 17.27 -19.40
N THR A 386 37.43 16.71 -18.27
CA THR A 386 38.07 16.95 -16.97
C THR A 386 39.50 16.40 -16.94
N TYR A 387 39.74 15.20 -17.48
CA TYR A 387 41.07 14.61 -17.57
C TYR A 387 42.00 15.45 -18.48
N ARG A 388 41.53 15.85 -19.65
CA ARG A 388 42.30 16.78 -20.54
C ARG A 388 42.66 18.06 -19.84
N TYR A 389 41.73 18.66 -19.14
CA TYR A 389 41.91 19.85 -18.34
C TYR A 389 42.97 19.67 -17.26
N LEU A 390 42.90 18.65 -16.43
CA LEU A 390 43.87 18.35 -15.37
C LEU A 390 45.28 18.08 -15.94
N LYS A 391 45.36 17.38 -17.07
CA LYS A 391 46.62 17.13 -17.78
C LYS A 391 47.27 18.45 -18.25
N THR A 392 46.50 19.31 -18.91
CA THR A 392 46.97 20.62 -19.37
C THR A 392 47.45 21.48 -18.20
N ARG A 393 46.71 21.50 -17.09
CA ARG A 393 47.10 22.26 -15.88
C ARG A 393 48.40 21.74 -15.25
N ARG A 394 48.62 20.42 -15.23
CA ARG A 394 49.89 19.83 -14.75
C ARG A 394 51.06 20.24 -15.66
N THR A 395 50.89 20.14 -16.97
CA THR A 395 51.92 20.55 -17.94
C THR A 395 52.26 22.03 -17.79
N CYS A 396 51.28 22.93 -17.65
CA CYS A 396 51.54 24.35 -17.43
C CYS A 396 52.23 24.62 -16.11
N ARG A 397 51.91 23.94 -15.04
CA ARG A 397 52.55 24.08 -13.73
C ARG A 397 54.03 23.67 -13.79
N GLN A 398 54.36 22.66 -14.58
CA GLN A 398 55.71 22.17 -14.81
C GLN A 398 56.55 23.21 -15.61
N ILE A 399 55.96 23.71 -16.69
CA ILE A 399 56.60 24.77 -17.51
C ILE A 399 56.88 26.05 -16.68
N THR A 400 55.94 26.40 -15.76
CA THR A 400 56.14 27.60 -14.91
C THR A 400 57.26 27.40 -13.89
N LEU A 401 57.40 26.17 -13.35
CA LEU A 401 58.52 25.83 -12.45
C LEU A 401 59.86 25.85 -13.19
N ASP A 402 59.93 25.33 -14.41
CA ASP A 402 61.13 25.30 -15.24
C ASP A 402 61.55 26.72 -15.70
N CYS A 403 60.61 27.64 -15.88
CA CYS A 403 60.90 29.07 -16.18
C CYS A 403 61.29 29.88 -14.97
N CYS A 404 61.03 29.45 -13.74
CA CYS A 404 61.46 30.13 -12.52
C CYS A 404 62.84 29.65 -12.02
N VAL A 405 63.38 28.57 -12.59
CA VAL A 405 64.69 27.97 -12.22
C VAL A 405 65.79 28.35 -13.20
N ARG A 406 65.47 29.02 -14.29
CA ARG A 406 66.39 29.69 -15.18
C ARG A 406 66.25 31.22 -15.00
#